data_77d3a2b9636c804909983bfd10bd277b
#
_entry.id   77d3a2b9636c804909983bfd10bd277b
#
_cell.length_a   1.000
_cell.length_b   1.000
_cell.length_c   1.000
_cell.angle_alpha   90.00
_cell.angle_beta   90.00
_cell.angle_gamma   90.00
#
_symmetry.space_group_name_H-M   'P 1'
#
loop_
_entity.id
_entity.type
_entity.pdbx_description
1 polymer ?
#
loop_
_entity_poly.entity_id
_entity_poly.type
_entity_poly.pdbx_seq_one_letter_code
_entity_poly.pdbx_strand_id
1 'polypeptide(L)'
;MSYRQLWEGGDGHSFLMRLDGRTKLSFLFCYALMMIIVDNARTLFFLFTLTLVFHFLGKTPFYKWRVLAIFILLGLWGSIASQALFFSQNPRTPLVTLISPGFPVLGALTNGLYIYREGIIYGAIQGMRTVSMITLGLLVCWTSDPRQLLKGLTSWNLSPQAAFMLVTAIRFFPVLAAEAGEVMVALQLRSGSEKGRHQVLMHIPHMVKPLLARCLRRSATLALSVTSRGLFLAKGRKAEIWCSSEKWVCTAFFLFSLACGASKILYALSKEGFYYGSLRIVYDVTKMYL
;
A
#
# COMPACT_ATOMS: atom_id res chain seq x y z
N MET A 1 -17.37 1.17 -18.22
CA MET A 1 -16.59 0.08 -17.64
C MET A 1 -17.18 -0.26 -16.28
N SER A 2 -17.65 -1.48 -16.10
CA SER A 2 -18.31 -1.93 -14.85
C SER A 2 -17.24 -2.04 -13.75
N TYR A 3 -17.51 -1.46 -12.58
CA TYR A 3 -16.67 -1.56 -11.37
C TYR A 3 -16.34 -3.02 -10.99
N ARG A 4 -17.18 -3.96 -11.42
CA ARG A 4 -17.02 -5.40 -11.20
C ARG A 4 -15.76 -5.97 -11.87
N GLN A 5 -15.41 -5.50 -13.07
CA GLN A 5 -14.24 -5.98 -13.82
C GLN A 5 -12.89 -5.56 -13.20
N LEU A 6 -12.86 -4.50 -12.40
CA LEU A 6 -11.66 -4.06 -11.69
C LEU A 6 -11.32 -4.96 -10.50
N TRP A 7 -12.31 -5.66 -9.94
CA TRP A 7 -12.19 -6.48 -8.72
C TRP A 7 -12.24 -7.98 -9.01
N GLU A 8 -12.69 -8.40 -10.19
CA GLU A 8 -12.61 -9.80 -10.60
C GLU A 8 -11.14 -10.15 -10.81
N GLY A 9 -10.60 -10.91 -9.86
CA GLY A 9 -9.28 -11.52 -9.97
C GLY A 9 -9.22 -12.31 -11.28
N GLY A 10 -8.13 -12.14 -12.06
CA GLY A 10 -7.94 -12.83 -13.31
C GLY A 10 -8.09 -14.35 -13.15
N ASP A 11 -8.38 -15.03 -14.25
CA ASP A 11 -8.65 -16.48 -14.33
C ASP A 11 -7.70 -17.30 -13.45
N GLY A 12 -8.26 -18.05 -12.50
CA GLY A 12 -7.65 -18.67 -11.33
C GLY A 12 -6.51 -19.68 -11.52
N HIS A 13 -5.61 -19.48 -12.47
CA HIS A 13 -4.54 -20.43 -12.82
C HIS A 13 -3.10 -19.98 -12.45
N SER A 14 -2.91 -18.80 -11.82
CA SER A 14 -1.56 -18.41 -11.44
C SER A 14 -1.19 -18.95 -10.04
N PHE A 15 0.08 -19.39 -9.90
CA PHE A 15 0.65 -19.88 -8.64
C PHE A 15 0.42 -18.90 -7.47
N LEU A 16 0.57 -17.60 -7.76
CA LEU A 16 0.36 -16.54 -6.76
C LEU A 16 -1.09 -16.44 -6.25
N MET A 17 -2.09 -16.82 -7.04
CA MET A 17 -3.49 -16.83 -6.59
C MET A 17 -3.80 -17.95 -5.60
N ARG A 18 -3.06 -19.06 -5.65
CA ARG A 18 -3.24 -20.22 -4.76
C ARG A 18 -2.62 -20.03 -3.37
N LEU A 19 -1.71 -19.06 -3.23
CA LEU A 19 -1.08 -18.77 -1.94
C LEU A 19 -2.09 -18.19 -0.96
N ASP A 20 -1.99 -18.62 0.31
CA ASP A 20 -2.81 -18.12 1.41
C ASP A 20 -2.66 -16.60 1.59
N GLY A 21 -3.76 -15.92 1.97
CA GLY A 21 -3.75 -14.48 2.24
C GLY A 21 -2.75 -14.08 3.34
N ARG A 22 -2.49 -14.97 4.29
CA ARG A 22 -1.47 -14.79 5.36
C ARG A 22 -0.08 -14.66 4.80
N THR A 23 0.28 -15.56 3.88
CA THR A 23 1.58 -15.61 3.22
C THR A 23 1.84 -14.34 2.42
N LYS A 24 0.83 -13.86 1.68
CA LYS A 24 0.92 -12.62 0.89
C LYS A 24 1.08 -11.38 1.76
N LEU A 25 0.32 -11.30 2.87
CA LEU A 25 0.44 -10.19 3.82
C LEU A 25 1.79 -10.18 4.53
N SER A 26 2.28 -11.36 4.97
CA SER A 26 3.61 -11.49 5.58
C SER A 26 4.70 -11.08 4.60
N PHE A 27 4.62 -11.52 3.34
CA PHE A 27 5.56 -11.16 2.30
C PHE A 27 5.56 -9.65 2.03
N LEU A 28 4.38 -9.04 1.92
CA LEU A 28 4.25 -7.59 1.74
C LEU A 28 4.86 -6.82 2.91
N PHE A 29 4.62 -7.26 4.14
CA PHE A 29 5.18 -6.63 5.34
C PHE A 29 6.72 -6.74 5.39
N CYS A 30 7.27 -7.93 5.15
CA CYS A 30 8.72 -8.15 5.13
C CYS A 30 9.40 -7.35 4.00
N TYR A 31 8.77 -7.29 2.84
CA TYR A 31 9.26 -6.49 1.72
C TYR A 31 9.24 -4.99 2.04
N ALA A 32 8.20 -4.51 2.70
CA ALA A 32 8.12 -3.12 3.16
C ALA A 32 9.25 -2.79 4.13
N LEU A 33 9.54 -3.68 5.08
CA LEU A 33 10.70 -3.54 5.98
C LEU A 33 12.02 -3.50 5.22
N MET A 34 12.21 -4.38 4.25
CA MET A 34 13.42 -4.37 3.42
C MET A 34 13.58 -3.06 2.65
N MET A 35 12.51 -2.51 2.12
CA MET A 35 12.56 -1.23 1.39
C MET A 35 12.93 -0.04 2.29
N ILE A 36 12.60 -0.09 3.59
CA ILE A 36 13.02 0.94 4.56
C ILE A 36 14.51 0.79 4.90
N ILE A 37 14.98 -0.45 4.98
CA ILE A 37 16.34 -0.77 5.41
C ILE A 37 17.37 -0.48 4.30
N VAL A 38 17.03 -0.78 3.05
CA VAL A 38 17.98 -0.69 1.92
C VAL A 38 18.09 0.74 1.41
N ASP A 39 19.30 1.31 1.41
CA ASP A 39 19.59 2.65 0.86
C ASP A 39 20.38 2.59 -0.46
N ASN A 40 20.98 1.45 -0.78
CA ASN A 40 21.82 1.31 -1.97
C ASN A 40 20.96 1.27 -3.25
N ALA A 41 21.25 2.14 -4.21
CA ALA A 41 20.52 2.25 -5.48
C ALA A 41 20.53 0.94 -6.29
N ARG A 42 21.62 0.15 -6.25
CA ARG A 42 21.74 -1.12 -6.99
C ARG A 42 20.80 -2.19 -6.43
N THR A 43 20.76 -2.34 -5.12
CA THR A 43 19.85 -3.28 -4.44
C THR A 43 18.39 -2.86 -4.55
N LEU A 44 18.09 -1.57 -4.51
CA LEU A 44 16.73 -1.06 -4.77
C LEU A 44 16.29 -1.36 -6.20
N PHE A 45 17.16 -1.16 -7.18
CA PHE A 45 16.87 -1.51 -8.58
C PHE A 45 16.63 -3.01 -8.76
N PHE A 46 17.44 -3.86 -8.11
CA PHE A 46 17.23 -5.31 -8.12
C PHE A 46 15.89 -5.70 -7.52
N LEU A 47 15.55 -5.15 -6.36
CA LEU A 47 14.26 -5.39 -5.69
C LEU A 47 13.08 -4.91 -6.56
N PHE A 48 13.20 -3.76 -7.19
CA PHE A 48 12.19 -3.25 -8.14
C PHE A 48 12.00 -4.20 -9.33
N THR A 49 13.10 -4.66 -9.93
CA THR A 49 13.05 -5.64 -11.03
C THR A 49 12.41 -6.94 -10.58
N LEU A 50 12.71 -7.39 -9.37
CA LEU A 50 12.10 -8.59 -8.79
C LEU A 50 10.57 -8.45 -8.65
N THR A 51 10.06 -7.28 -8.24
CA THR A 51 8.60 -7.03 -8.18
C THR A 51 7.95 -7.08 -9.56
N LEU A 52 8.62 -6.58 -10.60
CA LEU A 52 8.13 -6.68 -11.98
C LEU A 52 8.09 -8.14 -12.46
N VAL A 53 9.09 -8.95 -12.10
CA VAL A 53 9.09 -10.39 -12.40
C VAL A 53 7.90 -11.08 -11.71
N PHE A 54 7.58 -10.74 -10.47
CA PHE A 54 6.39 -11.28 -9.79
C PHE A 54 5.09 -10.89 -10.48
N HIS A 55 4.99 -9.69 -11.08
CA HIS A 55 3.83 -9.30 -11.89
C HIS A 55 3.70 -10.17 -13.15
N PHE A 56 4.82 -10.50 -13.78
CA PHE A 56 4.84 -11.39 -14.93
C PHE A 56 4.42 -12.81 -14.57
N LEU A 57 4.96 -13.35 -13.47
CA LEU A 57 4.57 -14.67 -12.94
C LEU A 57 3.10 -14.72 -12.50
N GLY A 58 2.55 -13.60 -12.02
CA GLY A 58 1.14 -13.46 -11.64
C GLY A 58 0.16 -13.49 -12.81
N LYS A 59 0.65 -13.58 -14.07
CA LYS A 59 -0.17 -13.56 -15.30
C LYS A 59 -1.22 -12.44 -15.29
N THR A 60 -0.82 -11.25 -14.86
CA THR A 60 -1.72 -10.10 -14.82
C THR A 60 -2.15 -9.72 -16.24
N PRO A 61 -3.45 -9.45 -16.52
CA PRO A 61 -3.93 -9.10 -17.85
C PRO A 61 -3.31 -7.78 -18.32
N PHE A 62 -3.08 -7.67 -19.62
CA PHE A 62 -2.34 -6.56 -20.24
C PHE A 62 -2.91 -5.17 -19.91
N TYR A 63 -4.21 -5.07 -19.71
CA TYR A 63 -4.81 -3.79 -19.32
C TYR A 63 -4.34 -3.30 -17.94
N LYS A 64 -4.06 -4.21 -16.99
CA LYS A 64 -3.52 -3.87 -15.67
C LYS A 64 -2.08 -3.37 -15.75
N TRP A 65 -1.32 -3.80 -16.75
CA TRP A 65 0.03 -3.28 -17.02
C TRP A 65 0.04 -1.80 -17.39
N ARG A 66 -0.98 -1.30 -18.10
CA ARG A 66 -1.13 0.13 -18.38
C ARG A 66 -1.32 0.93 -17.09
N VAL A 67 -2.16 0.43 -16.19
CA VAL A 67 -2.38 1.07 -14.89
C VAL A 67 -1.09 1.07 -14.08
N LEU A 68 -0.38 -0.05 -14.02
CA LEU A 68 0.91 -0.18 -13.37
C LEU A 68 1.93 0.83 -13.93
N ALA A 69 2.06 0.92 -15.26
CA ALA A 69 2.97 1.85 -15.92
C ALA A 69 2.66 3.32 -15.58
N ILE A 70 1.38 3.69 -15.51
CA ILE A 70 0.96 5.03 -15.10
C ILE A 70 1.39 5.33 -13.67
N PHE A 71 1.19 4.38 -12.73
CA PHE A 71 1.62 4.55 -11.33
C PHE A 71 3.14 4.62 -11.19
N ILE A 72 3.89 3.81 -11.95
CA ILE A 72 5.35 3.86 -11.98
C ILE A 72 5.83 5.21 -12.47
N LEU A 73 5.31 5.67 -13.60
CA LEU A 73 5.72 6.92 -14.23
C LEU A 73 5.37 8.13 -13.35
N LEU A 74 4.14 8.16 -12.82
CA LEU A 74 3.68 9.24 -11.97
C LEU A 74 4.45 9.28 -10.63
N GLY A 75 4.71 8.12 -10.04
CA GLY A 75 5.44 8.01 -8.77
C GLY A 75 6.91 8.40 -8.91
N LEU A 76 7.59 7.95 -9.97
CA LEU A 76 8.97 8.34 -10.25
C LEU A 76 9.07 9.82 -10.56
N TRP A 77 8.23 10.31 -11.48
CA TRP A 77 8.25 11.71 -11.89
C TRP A 77 7.94 12.64 -10.71
N GLY A 78 6.90 12.33 -9.92
CA GLY A 78 6.54 13.14 -8.76
C GLY A 78 7.64 13.18 -7.68
N SER A 79 8.28 12.04 -7.42
CA SER A 79 9.40 11.98 -6.46
C SER A 79 10.62 12.75 -6.96
N ILE A 80 11.01 12.57 -8.22
CA ILE A 80 12.15 13.30 -8.82
C ILE A 80 11.88 14.79 -8.85
N ALA A 81 10.71 15.22 -9.31
CA ALA A 81 10.35 16.64 -9.38
C ALA A 81 10.34 17.29 -7.99
N SER A 82 9.75 16.63 -7.00
CA SER A 82 9.70 17.14 -5.63
C SER A 82 11.11 17.30 -5.04
N GLN A 83 11.96 16.28 -5.16
CA GLN A 83 13.30 16.31 -4.59
C GLN A 83 14.26 17.22 -5.39
N ALA A 84 14.11 17.30 -6.70
CA ALA A 84 14.92 18.20 -7.53
C ALA A 84 14.70 19.67 -7.16
N LEU A 85 13.47 20.06 -6.80
CA LEU A 85 13.10 21.44 -6.46
C LEU A 85 13.36 21.78 -4.99
N PHE A 86 13.11 20.84 -4.06
CA PHE A 86 13.13 21.10 -2.61
C PHE A 86 14.28 20.40 -1.88
N PHE A 87 15.37 20.09 -2.57
CA PHE A 87 16.52 19.42 -1.95
C PHE A 87 17.21 20.32 -0.92
N SER A 88 17.27 19.86 0.34
CA SER A 88 17.80 20.67 1.47
C SER A 88 19.16 20.20 2.00
N GLN A 89 19.70 19.05 1.54
CA GLN A 89 20.95 18.51 2.05
C GLN A 89 22.19 19.09 1.32
N ASN A 90 23.34 19.17 2.02
CA ASN A 90 24.61 19.55 1.43
C ASN A 90 25.41 18.30 1.02
N PRO A 91 26.17 18.30 -0.08
CA PRO A 91 26.46 19.41 -1.01
C PRO A 91 25.33 19.67 -2.02
N ARG A 92 25.17 20.93 -2.46
CA ARG A 92 24.15 21.35 -3.44
C ARG A 92 24.82 21.93 -4.68
N THR A 93 24.73 21.22 -5.80
CA THR A 93 25.17 21.76 -7.09
C THR A 93 23.94 22.17 -7.90
N PRO A 94 23.68 23.49 -8.10
CA PRO A 94 22.59 23.95 -8.94
C PRO A 94 22.90 23.66 -10.40
N LEU A 95 22.05 22.86 -11.06
CA LEU A 95 22.15 22.58 -12.50
C LEU A 95 21.52 23.68 -13.33
N VAL A 96 20.33 24.11 -12.94
CA VAL A 96 19.53 25.11 -13.69
C VAL A 96 18.83 26.02 -12.69
N THR A 97 18.90 27.34 -12.96
CA THR A 97 18.10 28.33 -12.23
C THR A 97 16.76 28.50 -12.94
N LEU A 98 15.67 28.05 -12.33
CA LEU A 98 14.30 28.22 -12.86
C LEU A 98 13.79 29.65 -12.61
N ILE A 99 14.02 30.18 -11.43
CA ILE A 99 13.59 31.52 -11.03
C ILE A 99 14.79 32.22 -10.37
N SER A 100 15.24 33.34 -11.00
CA SER A 100 16.28 34.17 -10.41
C SER A 100 15.75 34.90 -9.17
N PRO A 101 16.54 35.08 -8.11
CA PRO A 101 16.14 35.84 -6.93
C PRO A 101 15.75 37.30 -7.19
N GLY A 102 16.06 37.82 -8.39
CA GLY A 102 15.69 39.19 -8.84
C GLY A 102 14.24 39.36 -9.30
N PHE A 103 13.42 38.33 -9.35
CA PHE A 103 12.00 38.49 -9.72
C PHE A 103 11.17 39.07 -8.56
N PRO A 104 10.41 40.18 -8.80
CA PRO A 104 9.89 41.03 -7.73
C PRO A 104 8.83 40.42 -6.78
N VAL A 105 8.20 39.29 -7.10
CA VAL A 105 7.20 38.65 -6.24
C VAL A 105 7.58 37.20 -5.91
N LEU A 106 7.90 36.40 -6.91
CA LEU A 106 8.21 34.97 -6.73
C LEU A 106 9.64 34.76 -6.20
N GLY A 107 10.60 35.63 -6.57
CA GLY A 107 11.97 35.56 -6.06
C GLY A 107 12.08 35.88 -4.56
N ALA A 108 11.25 36.82 -4.05
CA ALA A 108 11.24 37.20 -2.65
C ALA A 108 10.58 36.10 -1.74
N LEU A 109 9.60 35.35 -2.29
CA LEU A 109 8.91 34.27 -1.54
C LEU A 109 9.68 32.95 -1.55
N THR A 110 10.46 32.67 -2.60
CA THR A 110 11.11 31.36 -2.77
C THR A 110 12.63 31.39 -2.62
N ASN A 111 13.26 32.57 -2.42
CA ASN A 111 14.71 32.78 -2.45
C ASN A 111 15.41 32.21 -3.72
N GLY A 112 14.68 32.15 -4.83
CA GLY A 112 15.12 31.50 -6.07
C GLY A 112 14.81 30.00 -6.12
N LEU A 113 14.36 29.53 -7.27
CA LEU A 113 14.06 28.11 -7.48
C LEU A 113 15.17 27.51 -8.34
N TYR A 114 15.87 26.53 -7.77
CA TYR A 114 17.01 25.88 -8.40
C TYR A 114 16.72 24.39 -8.56
N ILE A 115 17.15 23.80 -9.66
CA ILE A 115 17.17 22.34 -9.84
C ILE A 115 18.54 21.83 -9.41
N TYR A 116 18.56 20.94 -8.42
CA TYR A 116 19.78 20.36 -7.88
C TYR A 116 20.05 18.99 -8.49
N ARG A 117 21.30 18.73 -8.91
CA ARG A 117 21.72 17.42 -9.43
C ARG A 117 21.57 16.32 -8.41
N GLU A 118 21.99 16.58 -7.20
CA GLU A 118 21.88 15.64 -6.07
C GLU A 118 20.42 15.35 -5.73
N GLY A 119 19.54 16.35 -5.87
CA GLY A 119 18.11 16.20 -5.70
C GLY A 119 17.48 15.24 -6.71
N ILE A 120 17.92 15.28 -7.98
CA ILE A 120 17.44 14.34 -9.02
C ILE A 120 17.85 12.91 -8.66
N ILE A 121 19.11 12.69 -8.29
CA ILE A 121 19.63 11.34 -7.93
C ILE A 121 18.90 10.81 -6.71
N TYR A 122 18.78 11.62 -5.67
CA TYR A 122 18.09 11.26 -4.44
C TYR A 122 16.59 10.99 -4.71
N GLY A 123 15.96 11.84 -5.51
CA GLY A 123 14.58 11.68 -5.95
C GLY A 123 14.35 10.41 -6.75
N ALA A 124 15.30 9.99 -7.59
CA ALA A 124 15.22 8.73 -8.31
C ALA A 124 15.30 7.52 -7.37
N ILE A 125 16.22 7.53 -6.41
CA ILE A 125 16.36 6.46 -5.40
C ILE A 125 15.08 6.36 -4.55
N GLN A 126 14.60 7.48 -4.04
CA GLN A 126 13.39 7.52 -3.24
C GLN A 126 12.13 7.14 -4.05
N GLY A 127 12.07 7.56 -5.32
CA GLY A 127 11.02 7.18 -6.26
C GLY A 127 11.00 5.68 -6.53
N MET A 128 12.17 5.04 -6.73
CA MET A 128 12.26 3.59 -6.89
C MET A 128 11.73 2.85 -5.66
N ARG A 129 12.04 3.32 -4.45
CA ARG A 129 11.54 2.76 -3.20
C ARG A 129 10.01 2.81 -3.13
N THR A 130 9.44 3.98 -3.36
CA THR A 130 7.99 4.20 -3.31
C THR A 130 7.26 3.41 -4.38
N VAL A 131 7.77 3.43 -5.60
CA VAL A 131 7.18 2.71 -6.74
C VAL A 131 7.23 1.21 -6.54
N SER A 132 8.33 0.66 -6.00
CA SER A 132 8.44 -0.76 -5.68
C SER A 132 7.40 -1.21 -4.66
N MET A 133 7.14 -0.40 -3.63
CA MET A 133 6.09 -0.68 -2.65
C MET A 133 4.69 -0.65 -3.28
N ILE A 134 4.42 0.36 -4.11
CA ILE A 134 3.12 0.48 -4.81
C ILE A 134 2.91 -0.71 -5.75
N THR A 135 3.93 -1.09 -6.53
CA THR A 135 3.83 -2.22 -7.46
C THR A 135 3.56 -3.53 -6.74
N LEU A 136 4.24 -3.81 -5.63
CA LEU A 136 3.96 -5.01 -4.84
C LEU A 136 2.57 -4.96 -4.20
N GLY A 137 2.14 -3.81 -3.67
CA GLY A 137 0.80 -3.62 -3.12
C GLY A 137 -0.29 -3.89 -4.17
N LEU A 138 -0.12 -3.38 -5.40
CA LEU A 138 -1.02 -3.63 -6.51
C LEU A 138 -1.04 -5.12 -6.90
N LEU A 139 0.11 -5.80 -6.89
CA LEU A 139 0.19 -7.24 -7.14
C LEU A 139 -0.67 -8.01 -6.13
N VAL A 140 -0.51 -7.73 -4.84
CA VAL A 140 -1.28 -8.38 -3.77
C VAL A 140 -2.78 -8.08 -3.92
N CYS A 141 -3.15 -6.82 -4.22
CA CYS A 141 -4.55 -6.45 -4.46
C CYS A 141 -5.16 -7.17 -5.66
N TRP A 142 -4.42 -7.36 -6.74
CA TRP A 142 -4.93 -8.00 -7.95
C TRP A 142 -4.94 -9.52 -7.91
N THR A 143 -4.09 -10.13 -7.08
CA THR A 143 -3.98 -11.58 -6.94
C THR A 143 -4.74 -12.14 -5.75
N SER A 144 -5.30 -11.28 -4.89
CA SER A 144 -5.95 -11.71 -3.66
C SER A 144 -7.41 -11.25 -3.61
N ASP A 145 -8.27 -12.17 -3.20
CA ASP A 145 -9.64 -11.83 -2.87
C ASP A 145 -9.68 -11.09 -1.50
N PRO A 146 -10.40 -9.98 -1.36
CA PRO A 146 -10.54 -9.28 -0.08
C PRO A 146 -10.94 -10.19 1.09
N ARG A 147 -11.73 -11.23 0.79
CA ARG A 147 -12.13 -12.25 1.78
C ARG A 147 -10.98 -13.12 2.26
N GLN A 148 -10.03 -13.46 1.36
CA GLN A 148 -8.84 -14.25 1.72
C GLN A 148 -7.86 -13.41 2.56
N LEU A 149 -7.68 -12.13 2.20
CA LEU A 149 -6.86 -11.20 2.99
C LEU A 149 -7.40 -11.01 4.40
N LEU A 150 -8.73 -10.91 4.52
CA LEU A 150 -9.40 -10.85 5.82
C LEU A 150 -9.21 -12.10 6.66
N LYS A 151 -9.39 -13.28 6.06
CA LYS A 151 -9.12 -14.53 6.76
C LYS A 151 -7.67 -14.57 7.25
N GLY A 152 -6.73 -14.11 6.43
CA GLY A 152 -5.33 -13.95 6.81
C GLY A 152 -5.16 -13.05 8.03
N LEU A 153 -5.75 -11.87 8.00
CA LEU A 153 -5.64 -10.86 9.06
C LEU A 153 -6.30 -11.32 10.36
N THR A 154 -7.48 -11.95 10.29
CA THR A 154 -8.21 -12.45 11.47
C THR A 154 -7.49 -13.61 12.17
N SER A 155 -6.59 -14.30 11.46
CA SER A 155 -5.82 -15.39 12.05
C SER A 155 -4.60 -14.92 12.86
N TRP A 156 -4.22 -13.65 12.76
CA TRP A 156 -3.13 -13.05 13.54
C TRP A 156 -3.60 -12.59 14.92
N ASN A 157 -4.21 -13.51 15.71
CA ASN A 157 -4.63 -13.27 17.09
C ASN A 157 -5.53 -12.04 17.30
N LEU A 158 -6.29 -11.62 16.29
CA LEU A 158 -7.31 -10.60 16.48
C LEU A 158 -8.41 -11.11 17.41
N SER A 159 -8.92 -10.23 18.27
CA SER A 159 -10.06 -10.57 19.11
C SER A 159 -11.23 -11.04 18.22
N PRO A 160 -12.02 -12.04 18.66
CA PRO A 160 -13.16 -12.55 17.89
C PRO A 160 -14.15 -11.45 17.50
N GLN A 161 -14.28 -10.43 18.33
CA GLN A 161 -15.12 -9.27 18.11
C GLN A 161 -14.61 -8.41 16.93
N ALA A 162 -13.31 -8.09 16.91
CA ALA A 162 -12.70 -7.31 15.82
C ALA A 162 -12.74 -8.09 14.49
N ALA A 163 -12.47 -9.39 14.53
CA ALA A 163 -12.60 -10.27 13.39
C ALA A 163 -14.00 -10.27 12.79
N PHE A 164 -15.03 -10.39 13.66
CA PHE A 164 -16.43 -10.31 13.24
C PHE A 164 -16.78 -8.95 12.62
N MET A 165 -16.37 -7.85 13.26
CA MET A 165 -16.63 -6.50 12.74
C MET A 165 -16.02 -6.31 11.36
N LEU A 166 -14.78 -6.75 11.14
CA LEU A 166 -14.08 -6.60 9.88
C LEU A 166 -14.73 -7.42 8.75
N VAL A 167 -15.04 -8.69 9.01
CA VAL A 167 -15.74 -9.58 8.05
C VAL A 167 -17.12 -9.00 7.69
N THR A 168 -17.83 -8.49 8.70
CA THR A 168 -19.15 -7.91 8.52
C THR A 168 -19.07 -6.63 7.68
N ALA A 169 -18.11 -5.74 7.96
CA ALA A 169 -17.90 -4.50 7.22
C ALA A 169 -17.69 -4.76 5.71
N ILE A 170 -16.81 -5.71 5.35
CA ILE A 170 -16.56 -6.02 3.93
C ILE A 170 -17.76 -6.69 3.25
N ARG A 171 -18.49 -7.54 3.99
CA ARG A 171 -19.72 -8.15 3.46
C ARG A 171 -20.78 -7.10 3.14
N PHE A 172 -20.89 -6.06 3.99
CA PHE A 172 -21.90 -5.01 3.81
C PHE A 172 -21.49 -3.93 2.81
N PHE A 173 -20.21 -3.76 2.53
CA PHE A 173 -19.73 -2.75 1.59
C PHE A 173 -20.45 -2.77 0.23
N PRO A 174 -20.58 -3.91 -0.49
CA PRO A 174 -21.31 -3.92 -1.76
C PRO A 174 -22.80 -3.64 -1.61
N VAL A 175 -23.41 -4.02 -0.48
CA VAL A 175 -24.82 -3.73 -0.21
C VAL A 175 -25.03 -2.24 0.02
N LEU A 176 -24.16 -1.61 0.81
CA LEU A 176 -24.19 -0.15 1.03
C LEU A 176 -23.96 0.63 -0.27
N ALA A 177 -23.06 0.15 -1.13
CA ALA A 177 -22.82 0.77 -2.43
C ALA A 177 -24.07 0.72 -3.33
N ALA A 178 -24.80 -0.39 -3.32
CA ALA A 178 -26.07 -0.50 -4.04
C ALA A 178 -27.14 0.42 -3.46
N GLU A 179 -27.31 0.44 -2.13
CA GLU A 179 -28.26 1.34 -1.44
C GLU A 179 -27.92 2.83 -1.68
N ALA A 180 -26.63 3.18 -1.72
CA ALA A 180 -26.18 4.52 -2.05
C ALA A 180 -26.62 4.92 -3.47
N GLY A 181 -26.54 3.99 -4.43
CA GLY A 181 -27.04 4.18 -5.79
C GLY A 181 -28.54 4.45 -5.83
N GLU A 182 -29.34 3.69 -5.09
CA GLU A 182 -30.78 3.89 -4.99
C GLU A 182 -31.13 5.26 -4.39
N VAL A 183 -30.46 5.65 -3.30
CA VAL A 183 -30.66 6.96 -2.66
C VAL A 183 -30.28 8.08 -3.62
N MET A 184 -29.22 7.92 -4.39
CA MET A 184 -28.81 8.92 -5.39
C MET A 184 -29.89 9.10 -6.46
N VAL A 185 -30.42 8.02 -7.01
CA VAL A 185 -31.51 8.06 -7.99
C VAL A 185 -32.75 8.73 -7.41
N ALA A 186 -33.14 8.38 -6.17
CA ALA A 186 -34.25 8.99 -5.49
C ALA A 186 -34.10 10.51 -5.28
N LEU A 187 -32.88 10.95 -4.93
CA LEU A 187 -32.58 12.38 -4.78
C LEU A 187 -32.63 13.12 -6.12
N GLN A 188 -32.12 12.51 -7.18
CA GLN A 188 -32.18 13.09 -8.54
C GLN A 188 -33.63 13.26 -9.02
N LEU A 189 -34.49 12.25 -8.81
CA LEU A 189 -35.91 12.33 -9.14
C LEU A 189 -36.62 13.42 -8.35
N ARG A 190 -36.27 13.61 -7.08
CA ARG A 190 -36.88 14.63 -6.21
C ARG A 190 -36.43 16.04 -6.58
N SER A 191 -35.22 16.23 -7.04
CA SER A 191 -34.67 17.54 -7.43
C SER A 191 -35.18 18.04 -8.77
N GLY A 192 -35.82 17.19 -9.60
CA GLY A 192 -36.36 17.55 -10.91
C GLY A 192 -35.31 18.03 -11.92
N SER A 193 -34.04 17.86 -11.60
CA SER A 193 -32.93 18.50 -12.32
C SER A 193 -32.26 17.55 -13.30
N GLU A 194 -31.90 18.08 -14.46
CA GLU A 194 -31.18 17.35 -15.50
C GLU A 194 -29.81 16.88 -15.03
N LYS A 195 -29.30 15.79 -15.64
CA LYS A 195 -28.10 15.01 -15.28
C LYS A 195 -26.78 15.80 -15.37
N GLY A 196 -26.61 16.87 -14.60
CA GLY A 196 -25.36 17.60 -14.50
C GLY A 196 -24.38 16.97 -13.49
N ARG A 197 -23.14 16.72 -13.91
CA ARG A 197 -22.06 16.15 -13.05
C ARG A 197 -21.83 16.97 -11.77
N HIS A 198 -22.04 18.26 -11.83
CA HIS A 198 -21.89 19.19 -10.71
C HIS A 198 -22.99 19.00 -9.64
N GLN A 199 -24.22 18.68 -10.07
CA GLN A 199 -25.35 18.45 -9.16
C GLN A 199 -25.23 17.14 -8.40
N VAL A 200 -24.61 16.09 -9.01
CA VAL A 200 -24.33 14.83 -8.32
C VAL A 200 -23.43 15.07 -7.10
N LEU A 201 -22.42 15.95 -7.22
CA LEU A 201 -21.53 16.32 -6.12
C LEU A 201 -22.28 17.06 -5.00
N MET A 202 -23.24 17.93 -5.34
CA MET A 202 -24.06 18.65 -4.34
C MET A 202 -25.01 17.72 -3.57
N HIS A 203 -25.42 16.58 -4.15
CA HIS A 203 -26.28 15.60 -3.49
C HIS A 203 -25.55 14.66 -2.51
N ILE A 204 -24.22 14.57 -2.56
CA ILE A 204 -23.44 13.71 -1.68
C ILE A 204 -23.73 13.97 -0.18
N PRO A 205 -23.69 15.21 0.34
CA PRO A 205 -23.99 15.45 1.76
C PRO A 205 -25.43 15.09 2.14
N HIS A 206 -26.38 15.22 1.21
CA HIS A 206 -27.77 14.84 1.44
C HIS A 206 -28.01 13.32 1.44
N MET A 207 -27.11 12.55 0.83
CA MET A 207 -27.13 11.07 0.87
C MET A 207 -26.71 10.51 2.22
N VAL A 208 -25.83 11.21 2.95
CA VAL A 208 -25.23 10.68 4.19
C VAL A 208 -26.29 10.40 5.24
N LYS A 209 -27.26 11.31 5.44
CA LYS A 209 -28.31 11.15 6.46
C LYS A 209 -29.17 9.89 6.26
N PRO A 210 -29.80 9.64 5.08
CA PRO A 210 -30.61 8.45 4.89
C PRO A 210 -29.80 7.15 4.89
N LEU A 211 -28.56 7.17 4.36
CA LEU A 211 -27.66 6.03 4.44
C LEU A 211 -27.29 5.69 5.89
N LEU A 212 -26.93 6.69 6.69
CA LEU A 212 -26.59 6.50 8.09
C LEU A 212 -27.77 5.90 8.88
N ALA A 213 -28.99 6.41 8.66
CA ALA A 213 -30.20 5.88 9.30
C ALA A 213 -30.45 4.41 8.95
N ARG A 214 -30.23 4.01 7.69
CA ARG A 214 -30.32 2.60 7.26
C ARG A 214 -29.23 1.75 7.91
N CYS A 215 -27.99 2.24 7.96
CA CYS A 215 -26.87 1.55 8.61
C CYS A 215 -27.13 1.31 10.10
N LEU A 216 -27.64 2.34 10.82
CA LEU A 216 -27.95 2.21 12.24
C LEU A 216 -29.07 1.20 12.52
N ARG A 217 -30.15 1.19 11.74
CA ARG A 217 -31.19 0.16 11.86
C ARG A 217 -30.63 -1.24 11.65
N ARG A 218 -29.81 -1.42 10.60
CA ARG A 218 -29.22 -2.71 10.28
C ARG A 218 -28.23 -3.17 11.37
N SER A 219 -27.45 -2.24 11.94
CA SER A 219 -26.54 -2.57 13.03
C SER A 219 -27.28 -3.03 14.29
N ALA A 220 -28.42 -2.41 14.63
CA ALA A 220 -29.26 -2.83 15.76
C ALA A 220 -29.81 -4.26 15.56
N THR A 221 -30.36 -4.56 14.37
CA THR A 221 -30.87 -5.92 14.07
C THR A 221 -29.74 -6.98 14.08
N LEU A 222 -28.56 -6.61 13.55
CA LEU A 222 -27.40 -7.49 13.62
C LEU A 222 -26.91 -7.72 15.04
N ALA A 223 -26.84 -6.67 15.86
CA ALA A 223 -26.43 -6.79 17.26
C ALA A 223 -27.35 -7.77 18.00
N LEU A 224 -28.68 -7.64 17.85
CA LEU A 224 -29.66 -8.56 18.44
C LEU A 224 -29.48 -10.01 17.96
N SER A 225 -29.25 -10.21 16.65
CA SER A 225 -29.07 -11.54 16.08
C SER A 225 -27.76 -12.19 16.52
N VAL A 226 -26.70 -11.43 16.73
CA VAL A 226 -25.39 -11.89 17.18
C VAL A 226 -25.40 -12.24 18.66
N THR A 227 -26.05 -11.42 19.49
CA THR A 227 -26.22 -11.70 20.93
C THR A 227 -27.08 -12.92 21.17
N SER A 228 -28.20 -13.09 20.43
CA SER A 228 -29.05 -14.27 20.55
C SER A 228 -28.35 -15.57 20.16
N ARG A 229 -27.39 -15.52 19.25
CA ARG A 229 -26.57 -16.66 18.83
C ARG A 229 -25.36 -16.93 19.75
N GLY A 230 -25.15 -16.11 20.76
CA GLY A 230 -24.05 -16.29 21.72
C GLY A 230 -22.65 -16.17 21.10
N LEU A 231 -22.48 -15.40 20.01
CA LEU A 231 -21.20 -15.31 19.30
C LEU A 231 -20.05 -14.88 20.21
N PHE A 232 -20.33 -14.03 21.21
CA PHE A 232 -19.32 -13.55 22.18
C PHE A 232 -18.96 -14.59 23.24
N LEU A 233 -19.78 -15.64 23.41
CA LEU A 233 -19.55 -16.76 24.34
C LEU A 233 -18.82 -17.91 23.64
N ALA A 234 -18.78 -17.93 22.30
CA ALA A 234 -18.11 -18.98 21.55
C ALA A 234 -16.59 -18.84 21.71
N LYS A 235 -15.98 -19.75 22.48
CA LYS A 235 -14.52 -19.90 22.52
C LYS A 235 -13.98 -20.13 21.12
N GLY A 236 -13.01 -19.32 20.76
CA GLY A 236 -12.25 -19.20 19.54
C GLY A 236 -12.48 -20.24 18.44
N ARG A 237 -12.85 -19.76 17.26
CA ARG A 237 -12.87 -20.55 16.04
C ARG A 237 -11.48 -21.15 15.83
N LYS A 238 -11.40 -22.48 15.68
CA LYS A 238 -10.13 -23.15 15.34
C LYS A 238 -9.55 -22.45 14.11
N ALA A 239 -8.33 -21.92 14.27
CA ALA A 239 -7.62 -21.30 13.15
C ALA A 239 -7.49 -22.33 12.02
N GLU A 240 -7.83 -21.97 10.80
CA GLU A 240 -7.57 -22.80 9.63
C GLU A 240 -6.10 -23.19 9.61
N ILE A 241 -5.81 -24.46 9.35
CA ILE A 241 -4.45 -25.02 9.35
C ILE A 241 -3.69 -24.38 8.19
N TRP A 242 -2.72 -23.56 8.53
CA TRP A 242 -1.83 -22.97 7.55
C TRP A 242 -0.86 -24.02 7.01
N CYS A 243 -0.64 -24.07 5.69
CA CYS A 243 0.26 -25.05 5.08
C CYS A 243 1.68 -24.92 5.67
N SER A 244 2.26 -26.06 6.06
CA SER A 244 3.57 -26.08 6.74
C SER A 244 4.69 -25.51 5.87
N SER A 245 4.67 -25.77 4.56
CA SER A 245 5.66 -25.24 3.61
C SER A 245 5.61 -23.71 3.50
N GLU A 246 4.42 -23.13 3.46
CA GLU A 246 4.24 -21.68 3.40
C GLU A 246 4.71 -20.98 4.68
N LYS A 247 4.49 -21.61 5.86
CA LYS A 247 5.01 -21.10 7.14
C LYS A 247 6.52 -20.99 7.13
N TRP A 248 7.21 -22.06 6.68
CA TRP A 248 8.67 -22.07 6.63
C TRP A 248 9.22 -20.97 5.71
N VAL A 249 8.63 -20.78 4.53
CA VAL A 249 9.03 -19.71 3.60
C VAL A 249 8.82 -18.34 4.24
N CYS A 250 7.67 -18.09 4.87
CA CYS A 250 7.40 -16.82 5.54
C CYS A 250 8.35 -16.56 6.70
N THR A 251 8.60 -17.57 7.56
CA THR A 251 9.52 -17.41 8.69
C THR A 251 10.95 -17.18 8.23
N ALA A 252 11.41 -17.89 7.21
CA ALA A 252 12.73 -17.68 6.62
C ALA A 252 12.89 -16.26 6.06
N PHE A 253 11.91 -15.79 5.33
CA PHE A 253 11.92 -14.44 4.75
C PHE A 253 11.85 -13.34 5.82
N PHE A 254 11.06 -13.57 6.88
CA PHE A 254 11.00 -12.68 8.04
C PHE A 254 12.32 -12.60 8.78
N LEU A 255 12.95 -13.75 9.06
CA LEU A 255 14.27 -13.81 9.71
C LEU A 255 15.34 -13.13 8.86
N PHE A 256 15.31 -13.33 7.55
CA PHE A 256 16.22 -12.66 6.62
C PHE A 256 16.06 -11.13 6.67
N SER A 257 14.81 -10.63 6.62
CA SER A 257 14.53 -9.20 6.73
C SER A 257 14.99 -8.62 8.07
N LEU A 258 14.80 -9.36 9.15
CA LEU A 258 15.22 -8.96 10.49
C LEU A 258 16.75 -8.98 10.63
N ALA A 259 17.43 -9.95 10.03
CA ALA A 259 18.89 -10.00 9.99
C ALA A 259 19.48 -8.81 9.22
N CYS A 260 18.89 -8.43 8.08
CA CYS A 260 19.27 -7.23 7.34
C CYS A 260 19.06 -5.95 8.17
N GLY A 261 17.95 -5.85 8.92
CA GLY A 261 17.72 -4.74 9.83
C GLY A 261 18.73 -4.66 10.97
N ALA A 262 19.01 -5.79 11.59
CA ALA A 262 20.00 -5.89 12.66
C ALA A 262 21.43 -5.51 12.17
N SER A 263 21.81 -5.97 10.98
CA SER A 263 23.13 -5.62 10.39
C SER A 263 23.25 -4.12 10.15
N LYS A 264 22.18 -3.46 9.68
CA LYS A 264 22.18 -2.00 9.49
C LYS A 264 22.24 -1.23 10.80
N ILE A 265 21.52 -1.67 11.83
CA ILE A 265 21.59 -1.06 13.17
C ILE A 265 23.00 -1.21 13.74
N LEU A 266 23.62 -2.39 13.63
CA LEU A 266 25.01 -2.60 14.04
C LEU A 266 25.99 -1.70 13.29
N TYR A 267 25.79 -1.52 11.99
CA TYR A 267 26.58 -0.60 11.18
C TYR A 267 26.41 0.86 11.63
N ALA A 268 25.19 1.29 11.91
CA ALA A 268 24.92 2.63 12.42
C ALA A 268 25.59 2.87 13.79
N LEU A 269 25.50 1.89 14.70
CA LEU A 269 26.20 1.93 16.00
C LEU A 269 27.73 1.95 15.85
N SER A 270 28.28 1.25 14.88
CA SER A 270 29.73 1.29 14.62
C SER A 270 30.20 2.68 14.17
N LYS A 271 29.34 3.41 13.47
CA LYS A 271 29.61 4.80 13.04
C LYS A 271 29.63 5.78 14.21
N GLU A 272 28.88 5.50 15.30
CA GLU A 272 28.84 6.30 16.52
C GLU A 272 29.94 5.93 17.55
N GLY A 273 30.83 5.00 17.23
CA GLY A 273 31.98 4.66 18.07
C GLY A 273 31.92 3.29 18.75
N PHE A 274 30.82 2.55 18.63
CA PHE A 274 30.71 1.17 19.13
C PHE A 274 31.18 0.18 18.07
N TYR A 275 32.50 0.09 17.87
CA TYR A 275 33.08 -0.78 16.85
C TYR A 275 33.55 -2.11 17.43
N TYR A 276 32.95 -3.21 16.96
CA TYR A 276 33.40 -4.58 17.27
C TYR A 276 34.25 -5.13 16.10
N GLY A 277 35.56 -5.23 16.30
CA GLY A 277 36.50 -5.67 15.27
C GLY A 277 36.21 -7.05 14.65
N SER A 278 35.55 -7.95 15.40
CA SER A 278 35.13 -9.29 14.94
C SER A 278 34.03 -9.26 13.88
N LEU A 279 33.31 -8.15 13.72
CA LEU A 279 32.17 -8.00 12.79
C LEU A 279 32.53 -7.21 11.53
N ARG A 280 33.80 -7.02 11.23
CA ARG A 280 34.29 -6.24 10.07
C ARG A 280 33.64 -6.69 8.75
N ILE A 281 33.52 -7.99 8.51
CA ILE A 281 32.91 -8.55 7.30
C ILE A 281 31.43 -8.12 7.20
N VAL A 282 30.70 -8.14 8.33
CA VAL A 282 29.29 -7.73 8.35
C VAL A 282 29.17 -6.24 8.00
N TYR A 283 30.06 -5.39 8.50
CA TYR A 283 30.08 -3.95 8.21
C TYR A 283 30.39 -3.68 6.73
N ASP A 284 31.35 -4.39 6.14
CA ASP A 284 31.73 -4.23 4.74
C ASP A 284 30.59 -4.67 3.81
N VAL A 285 29.94 -5.80 4.10
CA VAL A 285 28.76 -6.27 3.36
C VAL A 285 27.58 -5.29 3.49
N THR A 286 27.33 -4.79 4.70
CA THR A 286 26.25 -3.80 4.93
C THR A 286 26.51 -2.52 4.15
N LYS A 287 27.73 -2.01 4.13
CA LYS A 287 28.12 -0.82 3.37
C LYS A 287 27.97 -1.01 1.86
N MET A 288 28.18 -2.25 1.36
CA MET A 288 28.15 -2.53 -0.07
C MET A 288 26.74 -2.77 -0.61
N TYR A 289 25.84 -3.35 0.18
CA TYR A 289 24.54 -3.83 -0.29
C TYR A 289 23.31 -3.20 0.40
N LEU A 290 23.44 -2.73 1.62
CA LEU A 290 22.38 -2.12 2.41
C LEU A 290 22.54 -0.61 2.52
#